data_eaddf0f380ea56bebc2d760112f69a0d
#
_entry.id   eaddf0f380ea56bebc2d760112f69a0d
#
_cell.length_a   1.000
_cell.length_b   1.000
_cell.length_c   1.000
_cell.angle_alpha   90.00
_cell.angle_beta   90.00
_cell.angle_gamma   90.00
#
_symmetry.space_group_name_H-M   'P 1'
#
loop_
_entity.id
_entity.type
_entity.pdbx_description
1 polymer ?
#
loop_
_entity_poly.entity_id
_entity_poly.type
_entity_poly.pdbx_seq_one_letter_code
_entity_poly.pdbx_strand_id
1 'polypeptide(L)'
;KFIISIDSLGNLASEKEINDAGANKGAMDMGLRAKQLKSMMRIITYKAAVTGTTVIASNHTYANPGALHPTLVKQQAGGSGPVYMASILVQMAAKKEKTDAGNENDEALTESRNYSGVTLRMLTVKNRFIPAFLQGEAYLNFKTGLEKYSGLKDVAVSHGIIQQNGSTYCIGDTKLGYYKNWRDNEETWKNILPKLESSIGEKYRYGKSLGEVAILDQEDE
;
A
#
# COMPACT_ATOMS: atom_id res chain seq x y z
N LYS A 1 -22.64 -7.15 -6.36
CA LYS A 1 -21.34 -7.38 -5.67
C LYS A 1 -21.22 -6.37 -4.57
N PHE A 2 -20.78 -6.81 -3.39
CA PHE A 2 -20.59 -5.94 -2.22
C PHE A 2 -19.09 -5.81 -1.93
N ILE A 3 -18.70 -4.68 -1.34
CA ILE A 3 -17.39 -4.46 -0.74
C ILE A 3 -17.63 -4.24 0.74
N ILE A 4 -16.91 -4.95 1.59
CA ILE A 4 -16.94 -4.79 3.05
C ILE A 4 -15.67 -4.08 3.45
N SER A 5 -15.81 -2.95 4.17
CA SER A 5 -14.68 -2.21 4.76
C SER A 5 -14.72 -2.35 6.28
N ILE A 6 -13.58 -2.69 6.88
CA ILE A 6 -13.41 -2.82 8.33
C ILE A 6 -12.32 -1.84 8.77
N ASP A 7 -12.69 -0.84 9.56
CA ASP A 7 -11.76 0.14 10.12
C ASP A 7 -11.92 0.18 11.65
N SER A 8 -11.02 -0.42 12.37
CA SER A 8 -9.89 -1.26 12.01
C SER A 8 -9.96 -2.59 12.78
N LEU A 9 -9.26 -3.61 12.30
CA LEU A 9 -9.18 -4.91 13.00
C LEU A 9 -8.63 -4.75 14.43
N GLY A 10 -7.71 -3.80 14.61
CA GLY A 10 -7.11 -3.48 15.91
C GLY A 10 -8.10 -2.95 16.95
N ASN A 11 -9.25 -2.41 16.53
CA ASN A 11 -10.25 -1.82 17.42
C ASN A 11 -11.42 -2.76 17.74
N LEU A 12 -11.45 -3.95 17.16
CA LEU A 12 -12.49 -4.92 17.48
C LEU A 12 -12.25 -5.51 18.88
N ALA A 13 -13.19 -5.27 19.79
CA ALA A 13 -13.17 -5.83 21.13
C ALA A 13 -13.81 -7.22 21.15
N SER A 14 -13.31 -8.09 22.02
CA SER A 14 -13.97 -9.35 22.32
C SER A 14 -15.15 -9.14 23.27
N GLU A 15 -16.12 -10.03 23.28
CA GLU A 15 -17.22 -10.01 24.24
C GLU A 15 -16.70 -10.03 25.68
N LYS A 16 -15.61 -10.77 25.93
CA LYS A 16 -14.96 -10.81 27.24
C LYS A 16 -14.37 -9.46 27.63
N GLU A 17 -13.67 -8.76 26.71
CA GLU A 17 -13.14 -7.42 26.98
C GLU A 17 -14.28 -6.43 27.33
N ILE A 18 -15.40 -6.51 26.64
CA ILE A 18 -16.59 -5.67 26.92
C ILE A 18 -17.14 -5.96 28.30
N ASN A 19 -17.32 -7.24 28.65
CA ASN A 19 -17.88 -7.66 29.92
C ASN A 19 -16.94 -7.36 31.10
N ASP A 20 -15.64 -7.58 30.95
CA ASP A 20 -14.63 -7.31 31.98
C ASP A 20 -14.51 -5.80 32.24
N ALA A 21 -14.57 -4.97 31.20
CA ALA A 21 -14.60 -3.51 31.34
C ALA A 21 -15.81 -3.01 32.11
N GLY A 22 -17.01 -3.59 31.88
CA GLY A 22 -18.24 -3.28 32.62
C GLY A 22 -18.20 -3.74 34.11
N ALA A 23 -17.37 -4.76 34.42
CA ALA A 23 -17.25 -5.32 35.74
C ALA A 23 -16.03 -4.80 36.55
N ASN A 24 -15.29 -3.80 36.02
CA ASN A 24 -14.01 -3.29 36.60
C ASN A 24 -12.96 -4.39 36.88
N LYS A 25 -12.99 -5.47 36.11
CA LYS A 25 -12.03 -6.57 36.20
C LYS A 25 -10.89 -6.29 35.25
N GLY A 26 -9.74 -5.87 35.75
CA GLY A 26 -8.51 -5.67 35.00
C GLY A 26 -7.83 -6.99 34.56
N ALA A 27 -8.59 -7.91 33.98
CA ALA A 27 -8.03 -9.18 33.53
C ALA A 27 -7.33 -9.01 32.19
N MET A 28 -6.02 -9.19 32.17
CA MET A 28 -5.24 -9.26 30.92
C MET A 28 -5.66 -10.50 30.13
N ASP A 29 -6.30 -10.27 29.01
CA ASP A 29 -6.75 -11.33 28.10
C ASP A 29 -5.65 -11.70 27.10
N MET A 30 -4.61 -12.36 27.62
CA MET A 30 -3.44 -12.76 26.86
C MET A 30 -3.80 -13.81 25.79
N GLY A 31 -4.05 -13.36 24.58
CA GLY A 31 -4.20 -14.24 23.40
C GLY A 31 -5.61 -14.65 23.02
N LEU A 32 -6.64 -14.45 23.86
CA LEU A 32 -8.04 -14.78 23.47
C LEU A 32 -8.50 -13.93 22.29
N ARG A 33 -8.24 -12.63 22.32
CA ARG A 33 -8.54 -11.71 21.22
C ARG A 33 -7.87 -12.13 19.90
N ALA A 34 -6.59 -12.50 19.93
CA ALA A 34 -5.90 -12.99 18.74
C ALA A 34 -6.52 -14.30 18.20
N LYS A 35 -6.93 -15.19 19.10
CA LYS A 35 -7.63 -16.45 18.76
C LYS A 35 -9.00 -16.18 18.14
N GLN A 36 -9.78 -15.28 18.70
CA GLN A 36 -11.11 -14.91 18.21
C GLN A 36 -10.99 -14.19 16.85
N LEU A 37 -10.07 -13.24 16.71
CA LEU A 37 -9.80 -12.54 15.45
C LEU A 37 -9.39 -13.52 14.35
N LYS A 38 -8.51 -14.50 14.67
CA LYS A 38 -8.13 -15.56 13.73
C LYS A 38 -9.33 -16.41 13.30
N SER A 39 -10.24 -16.73 14.21
CA SER A 39 -11.47 -17.48 13.90
C SER A 39 -12.40 -16.68 13.01
N MET A 40 -12.66 -15.42 13.36
CA MET A 40 -13.46 -14.48 12.58
C MET A 40 -12.93 -14.33 11.16
N MET A 41 -11.63 -14.12 11.00
CA MET A 41 -10.99 -13.96 9.68
C MET A 41 -11.13 -15.22 8.82
N ARG A 42 -11.08 -16.43 9.39
CA ARG A 42 -11.35 -17.66 8.63
C ARG A 42 -12.77 -17.69 8.08
N ILE A 43 -13.76 -17.32 8.90
CA ILE A 43 -15.18 -17.28 8.49
C ILE A 43 -15.37 -16.22 7.40
N ILE A 44 -14.85 -15.01 7.59
CA ILE A 44 -14.93 -13.92 6.61
C ILE A 44 -14.29 -14.32 5.28
N THR A 45 -13.09 -14.88 5.31
CA THR A 45 -12.37 -15.31 4.10
C THR A 45 -13.16 -16.38 3.32
N TYR A 46 -13.71 -17.37 4.03
CA TYR A 46 -14.54 -18.39 3.41
C TYR A 46 -15.81 -17.79 2.78
N LYS A 47 -16.56 -16.99 3.54
CA LYS A 47 -17.79 -16.36 3.06
C LYS A 47 -17.52 -15.41 1.89
N ALA A 48 -16.47 -14.61 1.97
CA ALA A 48 -16.07 -13.71 0.89
C ALA A 48 -15.74 -14.46 -0.40
N ALA A 49 -15.02 -15.58 -0.29
CA ALA A 49 -14.69 -16.42 -1.45
C ALA A 49 -15.95 -17.02 -2.10
N VAL A 50 -16.88 -17.56 -1.30
CA VAL A 50 -18.13 -18.16 -1.82
C VAL A 50 -19.05 -17.13 -2.47
N THR A 51 -19.11 -15.91 -1.92
CA THR A 51 -20.01 -14.85 -2.40
C THR A 51 -19.37 -13.94 -3.45
N GLY A 52 -18.08 -14.08 -3.72
CA GLY A 52 -17.34 -13.15 -4.58
C GLY A 52 -17.28 -11.72 -4.01
N THR A 53 -17.32 -11.59 -2.67
CA THR A 53 -17.29 -10.30 -1.97
C THR A 53 -15.84 -9.90 -1.68
N THR A 54 -15.50 -8.64 -1.96
CA THR A 54 -14.19 -8.09 -1.59
C THR A 54 -14.24 -7.56 -0.16
N VAL A 55 -13.25 -7.92 0.65
CA VAL A 55 -13.09 -7.40 2.03
C VAL A 55 -11.81 -6.60 2.11
N ILE A 56 -11.92 -5.35 2.55
CA ILE A 56 -10.82 -4.44 2.80
C ILE A 56 -10.79 -4.15 4.30
N ALA A 57 -9.65 -4.37 4.94
CA ALA A 57 -9.51 -4.11 6.37
C ALA A 57 -8.24 -3.28 6.64
N SER A 58 -8.39 -2.22 7.43
CA SER A 58 -7.25 -1.52 8.00
C SER A 58 -6.78 -2.20 9.29
N ASN A 59 -5.50 -2.04 9.64
CA ASN A 59 -4.96 -2.54 10.88
C ASN A 59 -3.77 -1.69 11.34
N HIS A 60 -3.46 -1.72 12.63
CA HIS A 60 -2.29 -1.07 13.20
C HIS A 60 -1.04 -1.93 13.10
N THR A 61 0.10 -1.28 12.96
CA THR A 61 1.41 -1.94 12.91
C THR A 61 2.30 -1.42 14.03
N TYR A 62 3.11 -2.34 14.57
CA TYR A 62 4.09 -2.06 15.61
C TYR A 62 5.50 -2.39 15.09
N ALA A 63 6.50 -1.72 15.67
CA ALA A 63 7.89 -2.12 15.44
C ALA A 63 8.09 -3.59 15.86
N ASN A 64 8.87 -4.33 15.08
CA ASN A 64 9.26 -5.70 15.42
C ASN A 64 10.77 -5.74 15.69
N PRO A 65 11.23 -5.49 16.92
CA PRO A 65 12.66 -5.39 17.22
C PRO A 65 13.44 -6.69 16.96
N GLY A 66 12.75 -7.84 16.97
CA GLY A 66 13.35 -9.15 16.71
C GLY A 66 13.43 -9.54 15.24
N ALA A 67 12.94 -8.71 14.32
CA ALA A 67 13.03 -9.01 12.88
C ALA A 67 14.40 -8.64 12.32
N LEU A 68 14.86 -9.39 11.32
CA LEU A 68 16.09 -9.10 10.58
C LEU A 68 16.07 -7.69 9.96
N HIS A 69 14.89 -7.22 9.54
CA HIS A 69 14.64 -5.87 9.02
C HIS A 69 13.46 -5.22 9.74
N PRO A 70 13.64 -4.74 11.00
CA PRO A 70 12.54 -4.23 11.84
C PRO A 70 11.83 -3.00 11.25
N THR A 71 12.53 -2.22 10.44
CA THR A 71 12.01 -1.02 9.79
C THR A 71 11.25 -1.30 8.50
N LEU A 72 11.55 -2.41 7.84
CA LEU A 72 10.96 -2.77 6.55
C LEU A 72 9.60 -3.48 6.74
N VAL A 73 9.55 -4.50 7.60
CA VAL A 73 8.33 -5.28 7.84
C VAL A 73 7.94 -5.18 9.31
N LYS A 74 6.80 -4.54 9.56
CA LYS A 74 6.27 -4.31 10.91
C LYS A 74 5.33 -5.44 11.32
N GLN A 75 5.24 -5.68 12.62
CA GLN A 75 4.29 -6.61 13.19
C GLN A 75 2.89 -5.99 13.23
N GLN A 76 1.85 -6.79 12.96
CA GLN A 76 0.47 -6.33 12.96
C GLN A 76 -0.22 -6.61 14.30
N ALA A 77 -1.19 -5.75 14.65
CA ALA A 77 -2.09 -6.01 15.77
C ALA A 77 -2.97 -7.25 15.50
N GLY A 78 -3.33 -7.96 16.56
CA GLY A 78 -4.23 -9.13 16.46
C GLY A 78 -3.56 -10.45 16.06
N GLY A 79 -2.23 -10.51 16.12
CA GLY A 79 -1.46 -11.73 15.85
C GLY A 79 -1.34 -12.08 14.36
N SER A 80 -0.93 -13.32 14.08
CA SER A 80 -0.65 -13.79 12.72
C SER A 80 -1.88 -14.12 11.88
N GLY A 81 -3.08 -14.19 12.49
CA GLY A 81 -4.33 -14.57 11.81
C GLY A 81 -4.64 -13.73 10.56
N PRO A 82 -4.74 -12.40 10.69
CA PRO A 82 -5.00 -11.51 9.54
C PRO A 82 -3.96 -11.63 8.44
N VAL A 83 -2.68 -11.78 8.81
CA VAL A 83 -1.57 -11.92 7.84
C VAL A 83 -1.73 -13.17 6.99
N TYR A 84 -2.05 -14.31 7.60
CA TYR A 84 -2.23 -15.57 6.87
C TYR A 84 -3.46 -15.56 5.97
N MET A 85 -4.55 -14.93 6.42
CA MET A 85 -5.83 -14.93 5.69
C MET A 85 -5.86 -13.92 4.54
N ALA A 86 -5.19 -12.79 4.67
CA ALA A 86 -5.15 -11.78 3.62
C ALA A 86 -4.57 -12.32 2.31
N SER A 87 -5.21 -12.00 1.18
CA SER A 87 -4.69 -12.26 -0.16
C SER A 87 -3.61 -11.25 -0.55
N ILE A 88 -3.83 -10.00 -0.20
CA ILE A 88 -2.89 -8.90 -0.39
C ILE A 88 -2.73 -8.18 0.96
N LEU A 89 -1.49 -7.88 1.33
CA LEU A 89 -1.15 -7.10 2.51
C LEU A 89 -0.23 -5.95 2.11
N VAL A 90 -0.72 -4.74 2.30
CA VAL A 90 0.02 -3.52 2.01
C VAL A 90 0.34 -2.81 3.31
N GLN A 91 1.62 -2.65 3.59
CA GLN A 91 2.09 -1.81 4.69
C GLN A 91 2.20 -0.38 4.18
N MET A 92 1.63 0.56 4.93
CA MET A 92 1.65 1.97 4.57
C MET A 92 2.45 2.78 5.59
N ALA A 93 3.16 3.79 5.12
CA ALA A 93 3.81 4.81 5.93
C ALA A 93 3.50 6.18 5.34
N ALA A 94 3.28 7.18 6.19
CA ALA A 94 3.00 8.55 5.77
C ALA A 94 4.20 9.46 6.07
N LYS A 95 4.61 10.26 5.09
CA LYS A 95 5.60 11.32 5.23
C LYS A 95 4.90 12.65 4.99
N LYS A 96 4.96 13.56 5.96
CA LYS A 96 4.41 14.91 5.82
C LYS A 96 5.22 15.72 4.80
N GLU A 97 4.54 16.39 3.88
CA GLU A 97 5.14 17.28 2.89
C GLU A 97 4.89 18.74 3.26
N LYS A 98 5.97 19.50 3.41
CA LYS A 98 5.90 20.93 3.77
C LYS A 98 5.38 21.74 2.58
N THR A 99 4.69 22.85 2.90
CA THR A 99 4.33 23.86 1.91
C THR A 99 5.54 24.73 1.60
N ASP A 100 5.84 24.98 0.32
CA ASP A 100 6.97 25.85 -0.11
C ASP A 100 6.80 27.32 0.29
N ALA A 101 5.68 27.70 0.88
CA ALA A 101 5.31 29.08 1.24
C ALA A 101 5.33 29.35 2.75
N GLY A 102 6.26 28.76 3.49
CA GLY A 102 6.45 29.07 4.91
C GLY A 102 7.42 30.24 5.10
N ASN A 103 6.94 31.46 5.39
CA ASN A 103 7.77 32.48 6.03
C ASN A 103 8.25 31.96 7.37
N GLU A 104 9.56 31.96 7.57
CA GLU A 104 10.25 31.42 8.75
C GLU A 104 9.95 32.13 10.08
N ASN A 105 9.04 33.12 10.11
CA ASN A 105 8.83 34.02 11.25
C ASN A 105 7.57 33.74 12.10
N ASP A 106 6.81 32.68 11.86
CA ASP A 106 5.62 32.33 12.65
C ASP A 106 5.90 31.09 13.54
N GLU A 107 6.65 31.27 14.61
CA GLU A 107 7.24 30.19 15.42
C GLU A 107 6.27 29.42 16.34
N ALA A 108 5.04 29.83 16.58
CA ALA A 108 4.37 29.31 17.78
C ALA A 108 3.00 28.63 17.61
N LEU A 109 2.31 28.69 16.46
CA LEU A 109 0.91 28.21 16.39
C LEU A 109 0.54 27.40 15.13
N THR A 110 1.49 26.88 14.36
CA THR A 110 1.22 26.58 12.95
C THR A 110 1.82 25.29 12.39
N GLU A 111 2.05 24.26 13.21
CA GLU A 111 2.52 22.96 12.65
C GLU A 111 1.56 22.40 11.58
N SER A 112 0.26 22.61 11.73
CA SER A 112 -0.73 22.14 10.76
C SER A 112 -0.84 22.99 9.48
N ARG A 113 -0.47 24.27 9.53
CA ARG A 113 -0.55 25.18 8.38
C ARG A 113 0.61 25.06 7.41
N ASN A 114 1.73 24.49 7.85
CA ASN A 114 2.95 24.35 7.07
C ASN A 114 3.02 23.09 6.21
N TYR A 115 1.96 22.27 6.20
CA TYR A 115 1.92 21.03 5.42
C TYR A 115 0.86 21.11 4.33
N SER A 116 1.27 20.80 3.10
CA SER A 116 0.37 20.73 1.94
C SER A 116 -0.32 19.36 1.84
N GLY A 117 0.28 18.34 2.41
CA GLY A 117 -0.23 16.98 2.32
C GLY A 117 0.69 15.94 2.93
N VAL A 118 0.46 14.71 2.56
CA VAL A 118 1.30 13.56 2.94
C VAL A 118 1.62 12.69 1.72
N THR A 119 2.85 12.25 1.62
CA THR A 119 3.25 11.17 0.72
C THR A 119 3.02 9.84 1.44
N LEU A 120 2.14 9.03 0.89
CA LEU A 120 1.85 7.68 1.33
C LEU A 120 2.80 6.72 0.64
N ARG A 121 3.71 6.10 1.39
CA ARG A 121 4.58 5.04 0.91
C ARG A 121 3.94 3.69 1.16
N MET A 122 3.87 2.87 0.16
CA MET A 122 3.22 1.56 0.17
C MET A 122 4.23 0.47 -0.12
N LEU A 123 4.19 -0.60 0.67
CA LEU A 123 4.99 -1.81 0.46
C LEU A 123 4.05 -3.02 0.50
N THR A 124 4.02 -3.80 -0.58
CA THR A 124 3.32 -5.09 -0.60
C THR A 124 4.11 -6.12 0.19
N VAL A 125 3.74 -6.35 1.44
CA VAL A 125 4.39 -7.36 2.30
C VAL A 125 3.98 -8.78 1.91
N LYS A 126 2.76 -8.94 1.42
CA LYS A 126 2.22 -10.20 0.93
C LYS A 126 1.34 -9.96 -0.28
N ASN A 127 1.48 -10.82 -1.28
CA ASN A 127 0.60 -10.86 -2.43
C ASN A 127 0.50 -12.32 -2.93
N ARG A 128 -0.71 -12.79 -3.21
CA ARG A 128 -0.95 -14.14 -3.73
C ARG A 128 -1.04 -14.19 -5.25
N PHE A 129 -1.10 -13.04 -5.91
CA PHE A 129 -1.36 -12.94 -7.35
C PHE A 129 -0.13 -12.51 -8.15
N ILE A 130 0.75 -11.72 -7.54
CA ILE A 130 1.98 -11.19 -8.16
C ILE A 130 3.10 -11.20 -7.11
N PRO A 131 4.38 -11.03 -7.48
CA PRO A 131 5.47 -10.97 -6.52
C PRO A 131 5.24 -9.94 -5.42
N ALA A 132 5.60 -10.30 -4.19
CA ALA A 132 5.57 -9.40 -3.05
C ALA A 132 6.72 -8.38 -3.09
N PHE A 133 6.75 -7.47 -2.10
CA PHE A 133 7.75 -6.42 -1.93
C PHE A 133 7.79 -5.34 -3.02
N LEU A 134 6.71 -5.22 -3.79
CA LEU A 134 6.52 -4.08 -4.67
C LEU A 134 6.28 -2.82 -3.83
N GLN A 135 6.92 -1.73 -4.25
CA GLN A 135 6.81 -0.43 -3.61
C GLN A 135 6.09 0.56 -4.52
N GLY A 136 5.35 1.47 -3.91
CA GLY A 136 4.69 2.56 -4.59
C GLY A 136 4.52 3.75 -3.65
N GLU A 137 4.33 4.92 -4.23
CA GLU A 137 4.02 6.14 -3.49
C GLU A 137 2.76 6.77 -4.06
N ALA A 138 1.99 7.44 -3.20
CA ALA A 138 0.86 8.26 -3.60
C ALA A 138 0.83 9.53 -2.75
N TYR A 139 0.50 10.66 -3.37
CA TYR A 139 0.40 11.93 -2.66
C TYR A 139 -1.05 12.26 -2.35
N LEU A 140 -1.31 12.51 -1.07
CA LEU A 140 -2.59 12.98 -0.56
C LEU A 140 -2.47 14.45 -0.18
N ASN A 141 -3.07 15.32 -0.96
CA ASN A 141 -3.15 16.75 -0.70
C ASN A 141 -4.29 17.01 0.29
N PHE A 142 -4.04 17.82 1.33
CA PHE A 142 -5.05 18.11 2.37
C PHE A 142 -6.24 18.96 1.87
N LYS A 143 -6.10 19.62 0.73
CA LYS A 143 -7.18 20.44 0.14
C LYS A 143 -7.95 19.71 -0.94
N THR A 144 -7.25 18.95 -1.80
CA THR A 144 -7.84 18.35 -3.01
C THR A 144 -7.98 16.82 -2.93
N GLY A 145 -7.45 16.19 -1.87
CA GLY A 145 -7.49 14.75 -1.71
C GLY A 145 -6.36 14.03 -2.44
N LEU A 146 -6.59 12.77 -2.76
CA LEU A 146 -5.59 11.93 -3.44
C LEU A 146 -5.38 12.43 -4.88
N GLU A 147 -4.13 12.71 -5.24
CA GLU A 147 -3.78 13.10 -6.60
C GLU A 147 -3.92 11.92 -7.56
N LYS A 148 -4.67 12.15 -8.65
CA LYS A 148 -5.12 11.13 -9.61
C LYS A 148 -3.99 10.30 -10.24
N TYR A 149 -2.87 10.94 -10.54
CA TYR A 149 -1.73 10.30 -11.22
C TYR A 149 -0.49 10.16 -10.34
N SER A 150 -0.65 10.37 -9.05
CA SER A 150 0.44 10.32 -8.09
C SER A 150 1.09 8.92 -8.07
N GLY A 151 2.43 8.89 -8.08
CA GLY A 151 3.22 7.66 -8.11
C GLY A 151 3.34 6.98 -9.48
N LEU A 152 2.44 7.25 -10.42
CA LEU A 152 2.45 6.59 -11.74
C LEU A 152 3.65 6.98 -12.61
N LYS A 153 4.21 8.17 -12.42
CA LYS A 153 5.41 8.61 -13.13
C LYS A 153 6.58 7.63 -12.95
N ASP A 154 6.86 7.27 -11.70
CA ASP A 154 8.00 6.40 -11.40
C ASP A 154 7.77 4.97 -11.90
N VAL A 155 6.52 4.50 -11.86
CA VAL A 155 6.13 3.23 -12.44
C VAL A 155 6.30 3.27 -13.98
N ALA A 156 5.87 4.34 -14.64
CA ALA A 156 6.01 4.49 -16.09
C ALA A 156 7.48 4.59 -16.54
N VAL A 157 8.33 5.23 -15.74
CA VAL A 157 9.78 5.26 -15.97
C VAL A 157 10.38 3.86 -15.79
N SER A 158 10.03 3.14 -14.72
CA SER A 158 10.55 1.78 -14.47
C SER A 158 10.11 0.75 -15.51
N HIS A 159 9.02 1.03 -16.22
CA HIS A 159 8.53 0.22 -17.35
C HIS A 159 9.02 0.73 -18.73
N GLY A 160 9.89 1.73 -18.76
CA GLY A 160 10.48 2.25 -20.00
C GLY A 160 9.50 3.00 -20.92
N ILE A 161 8.29 3.34 -20.43
CA ILE A 161 7.27 4.08 -21.17
C ILE A 161 7.63 5.56 -21.24
N ILE A 162 8.15 6.08 -20.13
CA ILE A 162 8.70 7.42 -19.98
C ILE A 162 10.21 7.30 -19.80
N GLN A 163 10.96 8.08 -20.55
CA GLN A 163 12.40 8.22 -20.41
C GLN A 163 12.69 9.48 -19.60
N GLN A 164 13.55 9.35 -18.61
CA GLN A 164 14.01 10.46 -17.78
C GLN A 164 15.41 10.88 -18.22
N ASN A 165 15.56 12.15 -18.59
CA ASN A 165 16.82 12.77 -18.97
C ASN A 165 17.15 13.90 -17.98
N GLY A 166 17.87 13.58 -16.91
CA GLY A 166 18.09 14.49 -15.79
C GLY A 166 16.76 14.85 -15.11
N SER A 167 16.36 16.12 -15.15
CA SER A 167 15.11 16.64 -14.59
C SER A 167 13.96 16.71 -15.59
N THR A 168 14.17 16.32 -16.83
CA THR A 168 13.15 16.34 -17.90
C THR A 168 12.73 14.94 -18.33
N TYR A 169 11.56 14.85 -18.96
CA TYR A 169 10.95 13.59 -19.36
C TYR A 169 10.54 13.62 -20.84
N CYS A 170 10.53 12.46 -21.48
CA CYS A 170 10.03 12.28 -22.83
C CYS A 170 9.30 10.94 -23.00
N ILE A 171 8.44 10.85 -24.03
CA ILE A 171 7.78 9.63 -24.50
C ILE A 171 8.17 9.43 -25.95
N GLY A 172 9.04 8.45 -26.24
CA GLY A 172 9.66 8.34 -27.55
C GLY A 172 10.32 9.67 -27.93
N ASP A 173 9.99 10.23 -29.09
CA ASP A 173 10.55 11.50 -29.57
C ASP A 173 9.84 12.75 -28.98
N THR A 174 8.73 12.57 -28.26
CA THR A 174 7.94 13.69 -27.73
C THR A 174 8.51 14.16 -26.39
N LYS A 175 8.98 15.40 -26.33
CA LYS A 175 9.48 16.02 -25.10
C LYS A 175 8.30 16.49 -24.22
N LEU A 176 8.24 16.00 -22.98
CA LEU A 176 7.27 16.43 -21.95
C LEU A 176 7.79 17.59 -21.09
N GLY A 177 9.12 17.74 -21.00
CA GLY A 177 9.75 18.71 -20.13
C GLY A 177 9.75 18.29 -18.65
N TYR A 178 9.69 19.28 -17.74
CA TYR A 178 9.67 19.04 -16.29
C TYR A 178 8.35 18.41 -15.84
N TYR A 179 8.40 17.52 -14.86
CA TYR A 179 7.20 16.80 -14.34
C TYR A 179 6.04 17.73 -13.95
N LYS A 180 6.35 18.86 -13.31
CA LYS A 180 5.36 19.87 -12.92
C LYS A 180 4.48 20.39 -14.07
N ASN A 181 4.96 20.33 -15.31
CA ASN A 181 4.25 20.87 -16.48
C ASN A 181 3.20 19.88 -17.04
N TRP A 182 3.34 18.60 -16.77
CA TRP A 182 2.48 17.58 -17.34
C TRP A 182 1.87 16.61 -16.32
N ARG A 183 2.23 16.71 -15.01
CA ARG A 183 1.74 15.81 -13.97
C ARG A 183 0.21 15.74 -13.90
N ASP A 184 -0.48 16.85 -14.15
CA ASP A 184 -1.94 16.98 -14.09
C ASP A 184 -2.58 17.03 -15.48
N ASN A 185 -1.82 16.85 -16.57
CA ASN A 185 -2.31 16.90 -17.94
C ASN A 185 -2.97 15.57 -18.33
N GLU A 186 -4.31 15.58 -18.41
CA GLU A 186 -5.09 14.39 -18.75
C GLU A 186 -4.75 13.79 -20.12
N GLU A 187 -4.44 14.63 -21.11
CA GLU A 187 -4.12 14.18 -22.48
C GLU A 187 -2.81 13.40 -22.50
N THR A 188 -1.80 13.87 -21.78
CA THR A 188 -0.54 13.16 -21.59
C THR A 188 -0.78 11.79 -20.93
N TRP A 189 -1.57 11.75 -19.88
CA TRP A 189 -1.86 10.50 -19.17
C TRP A 189 -2.74 9.54 -19.95
N LYS A 190 -3.64 10.02 -20.80
CA LYS A 190 -4.40 9.16 -21.75
C LYS A 190 -3.49 8.38 -22.69
N ASN A 191 -2.32 8.93 -23.04
CA ASN A 191 -1.33 8.26 -23.87
C ASN A 191 -0.44 7.28 -23.09
N ILE A 192 -0.21 7.55 -21.77
CA ILE A 192 0.65 6.75 -20.92
C ILE A 192 -0.08 5.55 -20.34
N LEU A 193 -1.30 5.75 -19.81
CA LEU A 193 -2.03 4.72 -19.06
C LEU A 193 -2.24 3.41 -19.81
N PRO A 194 -2.70 3.40 -21.08
CA PRO A 194 -2.90 2.13 -21.78
C PRO A 194 -1.60 1.34 -21.98
N LYS A 195 -0.49 2.04 -22.26
CA LYS A 195 0.83 1.42 -22.39
C LYS A 195 1.32 0.86 -21.07
N LEU A 196 1.05 1.59 -19.99
CA LEU A 196 1.42 1.17 -18.63
C LEU A 196 0.63 -0.06 -18.19
N GLU A 197 -0.68 -0.07 -18.41
CA GLU A 197 -1.54 -1.23 -18.12
C GLU A 197 -1.10 -2.47 -18.90
N SER A 198 -0.81 -2.33 -20.19
CA SER A 198 -0.30 -3.43 -21.02
C SER A 198 1.03 -3.96 -20.48
N SER A 199 1.98 -3.07 -20.21
CA SER A 199 3.32 -3.43 -19.72
C SER A 199 3.27 -4.09 -18.35
N ILE A 200 2.43 -3.59 -17.42
CA ILE A 200 2.21 -4.19 -16.10
C ILE A 200 1.56 -5.56 -16.26
N GLY A 201 0.52 -5.67 -17.11
CA GLY A 201 -0.17 -6.92 -17.37
C GLY A 201 0.75 -7.99 -17.95
N GLU A 202 1.69 -7.61 -18.81
CA GLU A 202 2.69 -8.53 -19.36
C GLU A 202 3.74 -8.95 -18.33
N LYS A 203 4.28 -8.00 -17.57
CA LYS A 203 5.33 -8.25 -16.58
C LYS A 203 4.87 -9.16 -15.44
N TYR A 204 3.63 -9.01 -15.00
CA TYR A 204 3.09 -9.73 -13.83
C TYR A 204 2.13 -10.86 -14.22
N ARG A 205 2.07 -11.25 -15.49
CA ARG A 205 1.25 -12.37 -15.94
C ARG A 205 1.88 -13.68 -15.49
N TYR A 206 1.15 -14.45 -14.67
CA TYR A 206 1.57 -15.78 -14.26
C TYR A 206 1.91 -16.66 -15.49
N GLY A 207 3.07 -17.28 -15.46
CA GLY A 207 3.48 -18.24 -16.48
C GLY A 207 4.52 -17.78 -17.51
N LYS A 208 4.79 -16.47 -17.64
CA LYS A 208 5.88 -16.00 -18.54
C LYS A 208 7.29 -16.16 -17.94
N SER A 209 7.43 -16.01 -16.62
CA SER A 209 8.74 -16.14 -15.95
C SER A 209 9.23 -17.57 -15.77
N LEU A 210 8.36 -18.57 -15.85
CA LEU A 210 8.75 -19.98 -15.73
C LEU A 210 9.35 -20.53 -17.03
N GLY A 211 9.11 -19.89 -18.18
CA GLY A 211 9.71 -20.29 -19.45
C GLY A 211 11.18 -19.88 -19.60
N GLU A 212 11.57 -18.74 -19.00
CA GLU A 212 12.96 -18.26 -19.05
C GLU A 212 13.87 -18.94 -18.04
N VAL A 213 13.36 -19.35 -16.88
CA VAL A 213 14.14 -20.07 -15.86
C VAL A 213 14.41 -21.52 -16.27
N ALA A 214 13.52 -22.15 -17.02
CA ALA A 214 13.71 -23.52 -17.48
C ALA A 214 14.77 -23.67 -18.60
N ILE A 215 15.19 -22.57 -19.23
CA ILE A 215 16.21 -22.58 -20.30
C ILE A 215 17.63 -22.47 -19.72
N LEU A 216 17.78 -21.86 -18.52
CA LEU A 216 19.10 -21.68 -17.89
C LEU A 216 19.65 -22.94 -17.20
N ASP A 217 18.78 -23.91 -16.87
CA ASP A 217 19.18 -25.16 -16.21
C ASP A 217 19.56 -26.30 -17.20
N GLN A 218 19.54 -26.03 -18.52
CA GLN A 218 19.87 -27.03 -19.54
C GLN A 218 21.21 -26.82 -20.27
N GLU A 219 22.00 -25.79 -19.90
CA GLU A 219 23.30 -25.54 -20.56
C GLU A 219 24.54 -25.94 -19.73
N ASP A 220 24.36 -26.57 -18.57
CA ASP A 220 25.46 -27.05 -17.71
C ASP A 220 25.41 -28.57 -17.43
N GLU A 221 25.28 -29.41 -18.47
CA GLU A 221 25.66 -30.82 -18.42
C GLU A 221 26.66 -31.21 -19.52
#